data_7d2b2b62abc8922e24e33feb32f0b9ab
#
_entry.id   7d2b2b62abc8922e24e33feb32f0b9ab
#
_cell.length_a   1.000
_cell.length_b   1.000
_cell.length_c   1.000
_cell.angle_alpha   90.00
_cell.angle_beta   90.00
_cell.angle_gamma   90.00
#
_symmetry.space_group_name_H-M   'P 1'
#
loop_
_entity.id
_entity.type
_entity.pdbx_description
1 polymer ?
#
loop_
_entity_poly.entity_id
_entity_poly.type
_entity_poly.pdbx_seq_one_letter_code
_entity_poly.pdbx_strand_id
1 'polypeptide(L)'
;MKRRLYQKLILAWICFAVLSFVSVAGITSSLVEKHLIKNRTEGMYREANVIAAGRLAQNYTERASLQDTYTNLLAVASYQSMRLWLMDSNGKILIDTAVGYDQSKITQLDSFDPASLSGNYYQTGRFFDYFDEDMLSVVAPITSNYITKGYIAVHYEKNKLETEKNSILNCSYITLAMILALSLIVLITFTFVVYFPIRRIIHGADEYAAGNLNYKIPVESNDEIGYLAASMNYMAGELNNSGESQRKFISNISHDFRSPLTSIKGYVEAMLDGTIPPEMQERYLNVVLSETNRLTKLTKGLLTLNNFDDKGCLLYTSPSPRD
;
A
#
# COMPACT_ATOMS: atom_id res chain seq x y z
N MET A 1 -21.89 -2.55 -12.94
CA MET A 1 -21.26 -2.56 -11.62
C MET A 1 -19.89 -3.29 -11.54
N LYS A 2 -19.43 -3.91 -12.65
CA LYS A 2 -18.34 -4.92 -12.69
C LYS A 2 -16.87 -4.39 -12.63
N ARG A 3 -16.60 -3.08 -12.71
CA ARG A 3 -15.21 -2.54 -12.72
C ARG A 3 -14.77 -1.83 -11.43
N ARG A 4 -15.67 -1.63 -10.46
CA ARG A 4 -15.39 -0.74 -9.32
C ARG A 4 -14.29 -1.24 -8.36
N LEU A 5 -14.17 -2.53 -8.11
CA LEU A 5 -13.15 -3.06 -7.21
C LEU A 5 -11.74 -2.91 -7.80
N TYR A 6 -11.56 -3.33 -9.05
CA TYR A 6 -10.28 -3.22 -9.75
C TYR A 6 -9.85 -1.76 -9.96
N GLN A 7 -10.80 -0.87 -10.31
CA GLN A 7 -10.53 0.56 -10.41
C GLN A 7 -10.09 1.17 -9.07
N LYS A 8 -10.71 0.76 -7.95
CA LYS A 8 -10.30 1.20 -6.60
C LYS A 8 -8.88 0.74 -6.28
N LEU A 9 -8.52 -0.46 -6.66
CA LEU A 9 -7.20 -1.04 -6.42
C LEU A 9 -6.11 -0.32 -7.22
N ILE A 10 -6.36 -0.05 -8.51
CA ILE A 10 -5.47 0.77 -9.35
C ILE A 10 -5.36 2.19 -8.79
N LEU A 11 -6.48 2.81 -8.39
CA LEU A 11 -6.48 4.15 -7.81
C LEU A 11 -5.66 4.20 -6.52
N ALA A 12 -5.81 3.21 -5.65
CA ALA A 12 -5.03 3.11 -4.42
C ALA A 12 -3.52 2.98 -4.72
N TRP A 13 -3.15 2.18 -5.74
CA TRP A 13 -1.77 2.05 -6.17
C TRP A 13 -1.21 3.37 -6.73
N ILE A 14 -1.98 4.10 -7.55
CA ILE A 14 -1.59 5.42 -8.06
C ILE A 14 -1.42 6.41 -6.91
N CYS A 15 -2.35 6.44 -5.95
CA CYS A 15 -2.22 7.30 -4.76
C CYS A 15 -0.96 6.97 -3.97
N PHE A 16 -0.64 5.69 -3.78
CA PHE A 16 0.59 5.25 -3.13
C PHE A 16 1.83 5.75 -3.87
N ALA A 17 1.87 5.61 -5.20
CA ALA A 17 2.99 6.05 -6.02
C ALA A 17 3.20 7.59 -5.94
N VAL A 18 2.10 8.35 -6.04
CA VAL A 18 2.15 9.83 -5.93
C VAL A 18 2.61 10.26 -4.53
N LEU A 19 2.05 9.68 -3.46
CA LEU A 19 2.44 10.00 -2.09
C LEU A 19 3.91 9.67 -1.82
N SER A 20 4.39 8.53 -2.30
CA SER A 20 5.80 8.12 -2.17
C SER A 20 6.72 9.09 -2.91
N PHE A 21 6.35 9.51 -4.12
CA PHE A 21 7.12 10.50 -4.88
C PHE A 21 7.15 11.86 -4.17
N VAL A 22 6.01 12.37 -3.72
CA VAL A 22 5.94 13.64 -2.97
C VAL A 22 6.77 13.58 -1.68
N SER A 23 6.74 12.44 -0.99
CA SER A 23 7.56 12.23 0.22
C SER A 23 9.06 12.31 -0.08
N VAL A 24 9.54 11.64 -1.13
CA VAL A 24 10.96 11.68 -1.51
C VAL A 24 11.35 13.05 -2.04
N ALA A 25 10.57 13.63 -2.94
CA ALA A 25 10.91 14.92 -3.57
C ALA A 25 10.83 16.12 -2.59
N GLY A 26 9.90 16.09 -1.63
CA GLY A 26 9.70 17.17 -0.67
C GLY A 26 10.40 16.91 0.66
N ILE A 27 9.94 15.92 1.41
CA ILE A 27 10.40 15.69 2.79
C ILE A 27 11.85 15.23 2.82
N THR A 28 12.21 14.22 2.03
CA THR A 28 13.58 13.69 2.02
C THR A 28 14.56 14.73 1.51
N SER A 29 14.21 15.49 0.46
CA SER A 29 15.07 16.57 -0.06
C SER A 29 15.36 17.63 1.01
N SER A 30 14.34 18.09 1.73
CA SER A 30 14.50 19.08 2.81
C SER A 30 15.31 18.55 4.00
N LEU A 31 15.09 17.28 4.38
CA LEU A 31 15.85 16.66 5.47
C LEU A 31 17.33 16.46 5.11
N VAL A 32 17.61 16.00 3.89
CA VAL A 32 18.98 15.81 3.39
C VAL A 32 19.72 17.14 3.35
N GLU A 33 19.09 18.20 2.85
CA GLU A 33 19.69 19.53 2.79
C GLU A 33 20.05 20.05 4.18
N LYS A 34 19.10 20.01 5.12
CA LYS A 34 19.35 20.44 6.52
C LYS A 34 20.45 19.62 7.19
N HIS A 35 20.46 18.31 6.94
CA HIS A 35 21.48 17.43 7.51
C HIS A 35 22.86 17.71 6.94
N LEU A 36 22.97 17.91 5.62
CA LEU A 36 24.23 18.26 4.95
C LEU A 36 24.77 19.60 5.43
N ILE A 37 23.92 20.65 5.48
CA ILE A 37 24.32 21.95 5.99
C ILE A 37 24.84 21.83 7.42
N LYS A 38 24.09 21.17 8.30
CA LYS A 38 24.47 20.99 9.70
C LYS A 38 25.81 20.25 9.84
N ASN A 39 25.95 19.11 9.21
CA ASN A 39 27.18 18.31 9.31
C ASN A 39 28.39 19.05 8.74
N ARG A 40 28.20 19.73 7.60
CA ARG A 40 29.31 20.49 6.98
C ARG A 40 29.73 21.69 7.85
N THR A 41 28.76 22.44 8.38
CA THR A 41 29.06 23.61 9.23
C THR A 41 29.71 23.22 10.56
N GLU A 42 29.24 22.13 11.20
CA GLU A 42 29.88 21.61 12.43
C GLU A 42 31.31 21.14 12.17
N GLY A 43 31.56 20.48 11.02
CA GLY A 43 32.91 20.12 10.59
C GLY A 43 33.80 21.33 10.36
N MET A 44 33.30 22.29 9.60
CA MET A 44 34.03 23.56 9.32
C MET A 44 34.34 24.33 10.60
N TYR A 45 33.38 24.44 11.54
CA TYR A 45 33.55 25.12 12.80
C TYR A 45 34.60 24.44 13.70
N ARG A 46 34.58 23.11 13.74
CA ARG A 46 35.58 22.32 14.47
C ARG A 46 36.99 22.58 13.89
N GLU A 47 37.13 22.51 12.57
CA GLU A 47 38.39 22.74 11.86
C GLU A 47 38.90 24.17 12.08
N ALA A 48 38.02 25.18 11.92
CA ALA A 48 38.35 26.57 12.16
C ALA A 48 38.90 26.80 13.59
N ASN A 49 38.25 26.20 14.60
CA ASN A 49 38.70 26.29 15.99
C ASN A 49 40.05 25.58 16.23
N VAL A 50 40.25 24.39 15.64
CA VAL A 50 41.55 23.69 15.75
C VAL A 50 42.68 24.52 15.13
N ILE A 51 42.45 25.12 13.97
CA ILE A 51 43.40 25.99 13.32
C ILE A 51 43.65 27.27 14.16
N ALA A 52 42.56 27.89 14.65
CA ALA A 52 42.65 29.13 15.45
C ALA A 52 43.36 28.93 16.79
N ALA A 53 43.07 27.82 17.51
CA ALA A 53 43.66 27.52 18.81
C ALA A 53 45.07 26.91 18.76
N GLY A 54 45.48 26.41 17.58
CA GLY A 54 46.74 25.72 17.39
C GLY A 54 47.93 26.67 17.11
N ARG A 55 48.81 26.28 16.17
CA ARG A 55 50.01 27.01 15.82
C ARG A 55 49.77 28.47 15.39
N LEU A 56 48.59 28.81 14.86
CA LEU A 56 48.30 30.18 14.44
C LEU A 56 48.29 31.16 15.62
N ALA A 57 47.75 30.78 16.78
CA ALA A 57 47.78 31.58 17.97
C ALA A 57 49.22 31.85 18.45
N GLN A 58 50.14 30.88 18.30
CA GLN A 58 51.58 31.01 18.61
C GLN A 58 52.34 31.83 17.52
N ASN A 59 52.08 31.55 16.22
CA ASN A 59 52.74 32.21 15.12
C ASN A 59 52.45 33.72 15.03
N TYR A 60 51.26 34.14 15.49
CA TYR A 60 50.94 35.56 15.63
C TYR A 60 51.81 36.28 16.67
N THR A 61 52.36 35.52 17.61
CA THR A 61 53.24 36.03 18.70
C THR A 61 54.71 36.00 18.26
N GLU A 62 55.12 35.06 17.42
CA GLU A 62 56.54 34.77 17.10
C GLU A 62 56.98 35.24 15.68
N ARG A 63 56.18 36.03 14.93
CA ARG A 63 56.48 36.50 13.56
C ARG A 63 56.84 35.33 12.59
N ALA A 64 56.14 34.20 12.69
CA ALA A 64 56.29 33.13 11.73
C ALA A 64 56.02 33.63 10.30
N SER A 65 56.72 33.08 9.32
CA SER A 65 56.59 33.45 7.92
C SER A 65 55.11 33.22 7.46
N LEU A 66 54.53 34.27 6.86
CA LEU A 66 53.19 34.14 6.23
C LEU A 66 53.16 33.03 5.19
N GLN A 67 54.31 32.73 4.60
CA GLN A 67 54.49 31.67 3.62
C GLN A 67 54.28 30.27 4.23
N ASP A 68 54.82 30.00 5.41
CA ASP A 68 54.67 28.72 6.11
C ASP A 68 53.22 28.52 6.58
N THR A 69 52.59 29.61 7.05
CA THR A 69 51.20 29.63 7.42
C THR A 69 50.29 29.35 6.22
N TYR A 70 50.57 29.99 5.08
CA TYR A 70 49.84 29.73 3.84
C TYR A 70 49.95 28.29 3.39
N THR A 71 51.14 27.70 3.40
CA THR A 71 51.37 26.31 2.97
C THR A 71 50.57 25.32 3.85
N ASN A 72 50.53 25.55 5.15
CA ASN A 72 49.77 24.72 6.09
C ASN A 72 48.27 24.87 5.84
N LEU A 73 47.74 26.07 5.69
CA LEU A 73 46.33 26.33 5.41
C LEU A 73 45.91 25.76 4.05
N LEU A 74 46.78 25.86 3.04
CA LEU A 74 46.53 25.32 1.70
C LEU A 74 46.43 23.80 1.73
N ALA A 75 47.24 23.12 2.52
CA ALA A 75 47.14 21.66 2.70
C ALA A 75 45.78 21.24 3.24
N VAL A 76 45.30 21.92 4.29
CA VAL A 76 43.96 21.67 4.87
C VAL A 76 42.85 22.03 3.89
N ALA A 77 42.93 23.18 3.24
CA ALA A 77 41.97 23.66 2.25
C ALA A 77 41.81 22.68 1.09
N SER A 78 42.94 22.19 0.56
CA SER A 78 42.94 21.20 -0.54
C SER A 78 42.37 19.87 -0.16
N TYR A 79 42.67 19.34 1.03
CA TYR A 79 42.16 18.08 1.52
C TYR A 79 40.64 18.10 1.71
N GLN A 80 40.11 19.19 2.25
CA GLN A 80 38.68 19.30 2.53
C GLN A 80 37.87 20.00 1.44
N SER A 81 38.52 20.43 0.35
CA SER A 81 37.90 21.21 -0.75
C SER A 81 37.21 22.48 -0.26
N MET A 82 37.80 23.14 0.74
CA MET A 82 37.34 24.37 1.35
C MET A 82 38.24 25.53 0.99
N ARG A 83 37.77 26.78 1.13
CA ARG A 83 38.57 27.98 1.02
C ARG A 83 38.77 28.55 2.42
N LEU A 84 40.02 28.80 2.80
CA LEU A 84 40.38 29.26 4.11
C LEU A 84 40.95 30.67 4.02
N TRP A 85 40.50 31.56 4.90
CA TRP A 85 41.04 32.90 5.06
C TRP A 85 41.62 33.08 6.44
N LEU A 86 42.77 33.72 6.50
CA LEU A 86 43.31 34.34 7.71
C LEU A 86 43.05 35.84 7.62
N MET A 87 42.38 36.41 8.60
CA MET A 87 42.00 37.80 8.67
C MET A 87 42.54 38.44 9.96
N ASP A 88 42.81 39.75 9.89
CA ASP A 88 43.10 40.56 11.09
C ASP A 88 41.80 40.90 11.86
N SER A 89 41.93 41.62 13.00
CA SER A 89 40.80 42.04 13.81
C SER A 89 39.82 43.00 13.11
N ASN A 90 40.25 43.63 12.02
CA ASN A 90 39.47 44.62 11.28
C ASN A 90 38.85 44.06 9.99
N GLY A 91 38.94 42.73 9.74
CA GLY A 91 38.40 42.09 8.56
C GLY A 91 39.29 42.21 7.31
N LYS A 92 40.59 42.57 7.48
CA LYS A 92 41.56 42.58 6.39
C LYS A 92 42.04 41.15 6.13
N ILE A 93 41.92 40.66 4.92
CA ILE A 93 42.34 39.33 4.50
C ILE A 93 43.85 39.30 4.32
N LEU A 94 44.54 38.55 5.19
CA LEU A 94 46.02 38.41 5.15
C LEU A 94 46.45 37.23 4.28
N ILE A 95 45.68 36.14 4.31
CA ILE A 95 45.90 34.92 3.52
C ILE A 95 44.58 34.46 2.98
N ASP A 96 44.56 34.12 1.70
CA ASP A 96 43.47 33.46 1.00
C ASP A 96 44.01 32.22 0.29
N THR A 97 43.55 31.03 0.66
CA THR A 97 44.07 29.79 0.06
C THR A 97 43.76 29.63 -1.42
N ALA A 98 42.80 30.39 -1.97
CA ALA A 98 42.50 30.38 -3.40
C ALA A 98 43.37 31.36 -4.22
N VAL A 99 43.82 32.44 -3.61
CA VAL A 99 44.55 33.51 -4.31
C VAL A 99 46.04 33.58 -3.91
N GLY A 100 46.35 33.21 -2.66
CA GLY A 100 47.68 33.27 -2.09
C GLY A 100 47.80 34.28 -0.94
N TYR A 101 49.06 34.71 -0.66
CA TYR A 101 49.38 35.68 0.40
C TYR A 101 50.07 36.94 -0.15
N ASP A 102 49.81 37.26 -1.39
CA ASP A 102 50.42 38.43 -2.03
C ASP A 102 49.94 39.73 -1.36
N GLN A 103 50.89 40.45 -0.75
CA GLN A 103 50.63 41.72 -0.06
C GLN A 103 50.05 42.81 -0.96
N SER A 104 50.24 42.70 -2.28
CA SER A 104 49.68 43.64 -3.27
C SER A 104 48.19 43.45 -3.53
N LYS A 105 47.65 42.31 -3.13
CA LYS A 105 46.23 41.92 -3.33
C LYS A 105 45.45 41.83 -2.03
N ILE A 106 45.93 42.50 -0.98
CA ILE A 106 45.23 42.51 0.32
C ILE A 106 43.90 43.24 0.13
N THR A 107 42.82 42.48 0.34
CA THR A 107 41.45 42.99 0.26
C THR A 107 40.91 43.17 1.67
N GLN A 108 40.25 44.28 1.93
CA GLN A 108 39.51 44.53 3.15
C GLN A 108 38.03 44.24 2.89
N LEU A 109 37.37 43.54 3.82
CA LEU A 109 35.96 43.34 3.76
C LEU A 109 35.22 44.62 4.14
N ASP A 110 34.35 45.09 3.26
CA ASP A 110 33.50 46.22 3.56
C ASP A 110 32.48 45.79 4.62
N SER A 111 32.34 46.58 5.67
CA SER A 111 31.32 46.32 6.74
C SER A 111 31.54 45.04 7.56
N PHE A 112 32.79 44.56 7.69
CA PHE A 112 33.06 43.40 8.55
C PHE A 112 32.72 43.72 10.00
N ASP A 113 31.68 43.03 10.54
CA ASP A 113 31.25 43.12 11.93
C ASP A 113 31.28 41.73 12.56
N PRO A 114 32.28 41.44 13.42
CA PRO A 114 32.34 40.18 14.14
C PRO A 114 31.13 39.93 15.05
N ALA A 115 30.43 40.98 15.51
CA ALA A 115 29.26 40.85 16.37
C ALA A 115 28.06 40.27 15.59
N SER A 116 27.98 40.53 14.29
CA SER A 116 26.94 39.95 13.44
C SER A 116 27.02 38.41 13.32
N LEU A 117 28.20 37.84 13.60
CA LEU A 117 28.46 36.41 13.60
C LEU A 117 28.20 35.73 14.95
N SER A 118 27.97 36.51 16.03
CA SER A 118 27.90 36.01 17.41
C SER A 118 26.60 35.24 17.73
N GLY A 119 25.61 35.30 16.87
CA GLY A 119 24.32 34.57 17.07
C GLY A 119 24.26 33.18 16.44
N ASN A 120 24.99 32.97 15.36
CA ASN A 120 25.05 31.70 14.65
C ASN A 120 26.49 31.35 14.33
N TYR A 121 26.90 30.10 14.56
CA TYR A 121 28.26 29.65 14.26
C TYR A 121 28.55 29.55 12.74
N TYR A 122 27.56 29.78 11.87
CA TYR A 122 27.72 29.83 10.42
C TYR A 122 26.82 30.87 9.76
N GLN A 123 27.20 31.34 8.58
CA GLN A 123 26.43 32.21 7.70
C GLN A 123 26.28 31.56 6.34
N THR A 124 25.11 31.73 5.70
CA THR A 124 24.87 31.30 4.31
C THR A 124 24.63 32.56 3.46
N GLY A 125 25.25 32.63 2.32
CA GLY A 125 25.15 33.77 1.38
C GLY A 125 26.50 34.25 0.87
N ARG A 126 26.56 35.47 0.36
CA ARG A 126 27.75 36.04 -0.29
C ARG A 126 28.84 36.57 0.66
N PHE A 127 28.86 36.14 1.86
CA PHE A 127 29.80 36.54 2.93
C PHE A 127 30.34 37.96 2.81
N PHE A 128 29.64 38.92 3.41
CA PHE A 128 29.94 40.37 3.30
C PHE A 128 30.06 40.87 1.86
N ASP A 129 29.23 40.33 0.94
CA ASP A 129 29.19 40.64 -0.49
C ASP A 129 30.52 40.45 -1.26
N TYR A 130 31.44 39.69 -0.67
CA TYR A 130 32.74 39.40 -1.30
C TYR A 130 32.66 38.36 -2.42
N PHE A 131 31.79 37.34 -2.24
CA PHE A 131 31.63 36.27 -3.24
C PHE A 131 30.50 36.57 -4.21
N ASP A 132 30.70 36.20 -5.47
CA ASP A 132 29.64 36.26 -6.49
C ASP A 132 28.58 35.16 -6.29
N GLU A 133 28.97 34.03 -5.66
CA GLU A 133 28.13 32.87 -5.38
C GLU A 133 27.84 32.74 -3.90
N ASP A 134 26.75 32.00 -3.60
CA ASP A 134 26.40 31.66 -2.23
C ASP A 134 27.44 30.71 -1.61
N MET A 135 27.96 31.08 -0.47
CA MET A 135 28.90 30.30 0.33
C MET A 135 28.29 29.92 1.66
N LEU A 136 28.73 28.80 2.18
CA LEU A 136 28.55 28.42 3.57
C LEU A 136 29.81 28.82 4.31
N SER A 137 29.73 29.78 5.23
CA SER A 137 30.89 30.39 5.87
C SER A 137 30.84 30.24 7.37
N VAL A 138 31.98 29.90 7.95
CA VAL A 138 32.18 29.76 9.41
C VAL A 138 33.38 30.61 9.79
N VAL A 139 33.29 31.31 10.92
CA VAL A 139 34.37 32.15 11.43
C VAL A 139 34.72 31.76 12.86
N ALA A 140 35.99 31.58 13.14
CA ALA A 140 36.52 31.35 14.48
C ALA A 140 37.55 32.41 14.87
N PRO A 141 37.47 32.98 16.10
CA PRO A 141 38.42 33.96 16.57
C PRO A 141 39.78 33.33 16.94
N ILE A 142 40.85 33.98 16.55
CA ILE A 142 42.22 33.69 16.98
C ILE A 142 42.51 34.55 18.20
N THR A 143 42.56 33.92 19.39
CA THR A 143 42.79 34.62 20.63
C THR A 143 44.19 34.34 21.20
N SER A 144 44.88 35.40 21.65
CA SER A 144 46.12 35.28 22.35
C SER A 144 46.09 36.26 23.52
N ASN A 145 46.46 35.82 24.72
CA ASN A 145 46.41 36.60 25.96
C ASN A 145 45.07 37.31 26.21
N TYR A 146 43.95 36.59 26.00
CA TYR A 146 42.57 37.09 26.13
C TYR A 146 42.17 38.21 25.18
N ILE A 147 42.98 38.46 24.16
CA ILE A 147 42.69 39.47 23.12
C ILE A 147 42.52 38.76 21.77
N THR A 148 41.46 39.09 21.03
CA THR A 148 41.27 38.62 19.65
C THR A 148 42.26 39.32 18.76
N LYS A 149 43.15 38.57 18.13
CA LYS A 149 44.22 39.06 17.22
C LYS A 149 43.76 39.00 15.76
N GLY A 150 42.80 38.16 15.44
CA GLY A 150 42.28 37.97 14.10
C GLY A 150 41.25 36.90 14.06
N TYR A 151 40.90 36.47 12.87
CA TYR A 151 39.89 35.47 12.60
C TYR A 151 40.37 34.48 11.52
N ILE A 152 39.96 33.21 11.68
CA ILE A 152 40.01 32.24 10.61
C ILE A 152 38.61 32.07 10.04
N ALA A 153 38.43 32.29 8.74
CA ALA A 153 37.18 32.04 8.07
C ALA A 153 37.33 30.83 7.13
N VAL A 154 36.35 29.96 7.18
CA VAL A 154 36.26 28.76 6.36
C VAL A 154 35.04 28.89 5.48
N HIS A 155 35.22 28.75 4.17
CA HIS A 155 34.17 28.90 3.17
C HIS A 155 34.03 27.62 2.37
N TYR A 156 32.76 27.22 2.15
CA TYR A 156 32.40 26.09 1.30
C TYR A 156 31.32 26.50 0.29
N GLU A 157 31.53 26.16 -0.97
CA GLU A 157 30.61 26.52 -2.05
C GLU A 157 29.28 25.81 -1.91
N LYS A 158 28.18 26.54 -1.89
CA LYS A 158 26.82 25.97 -1.80
C LYS A 158 26.50 25.06 -3.00
N ASN A 159 27.04 25.38 -4.20
CA ASN A 159 26.87 24.57 -5.40
C ASN A 159 27.42 23.13 -5.23
N LYS A 160 28.53 22.96 -4.48
CA LYS A 160 29.07 21.63 -4.15
C LYS A 160 28.14 20.88 -3.23
N LEU A 161 27.56 21.58 -2.25
CA LEU A 161 26.57 20.98 -1.34
C LEU A 161 25.30 20.54 -2.09
N GLU A 162 24.84 21.31 -3.07
CA GLU A 162 23.73 20.95 -3.92
C GLU A 162 24.03 19.72 -4.79
N THR A 163 25.25 19.60 -5.28
CA THR A 163 25.71 18.43 -6.03
C THR A 163 25.71 17.17 -5.15
N GLU A 164 26.23 17.28 -3.90
CA GLU A 164 26.18 16.19 -2.91
C GLU A 164 24.72 15.80 -2.60
N LYS A 165 23.84 16.79 -2.36
CA LYS A 165 22.40 16.57 -2.17
C LYS A 165 21.78 15.82 -3.34
N ASN A 166 22.01 16.28 -4.55
CA ASN A 166 21.45 15.66 -5.75
C ASN A 166 21.95 14.22 -5.97
N SER A 167 23.21 13.94 -5.62
CA SER A 167 23.73 12.58 -5.65
C SER A 167 22.99 11.65 -4.70
N ILE A 168 22.73 12.10 -3.47
CA ILE A 168 21.95 11.34 -2.47
C ILE A 168 20.49 11.17 -2.93
N LEU A 169 19.88 12.23 -3.47
CA LEU A 169 18.52 12.17 -3.99
C LEU A 169 18.39 11.23 -5.19
N ASN A 170 19.38 11.17 -6.08
CA ASN A 170 19.39 10.21 -7.19
C ASN A 170 19.36 8.76 -6.70
N CYS A 171 20.15 8.44 -5.67
CA CYS A 171 20.05 7.12 -5.03
C CYS A 171 18.66 6.85 -4.45
N SER A 172 18.04 7.86 -3.82
CA SER A 172 16.68 7.75 -3.28
C SER A 172 15.65 7.56 -4.39
N TYR A 173 15.76 8.24 -5.53
CA TYR A 173 14.86 8.04 -6.68
C TYR A 173 15.02 6.67 -7.33
N ILE A 174 16.24 6.14 -7.43
CA ILE A 174 16.48 4.77 -7.92
C ILE A 174 15.81 3.76 -6.98
N THR A 175 15.98 3.93 -5.66
CA THR A 175 15.35 3.07 -4.66
C THR A 175 13.81 3.15 -4.75
N LEU A 176 13.27 4.35 -4.91
CA LEU A 176 11.83 4.55 -5.12
C LEU A 176 11.34 3.84 -6.38
N ALA A 177 12.06 3.96 -7.49
CA ALA A 177 11.70 3.27 -8.74
C ALA A 177 11.69 1.75 -8.58
N MET A 178 12.65 1.17 -7.85
CA MET A 178 12.69 -0.26 -7.53
C MET A 178 11.48 -0.67 -6.67
N ILE A 179 11.13 0.10 -5.64
CA ILE A 179 9.96 -0.17 -4.80
C ILE A 179 8.66 -0.13 -5.61
N LEU A 180 8.52 0.86 -6.50
CA LEU A 180 7.34 0.97 -7.38
C LEU A 180 7.26 -0.19 -8.37
N ALA A 181 8.38 -0.62 -8.94
CA ALA A 181 8.43 -1.79 -9.80
C ALA A 181 8.04 -3.07 -9.06
N LEU A 182 8.56 -3.26 -7.84
CA LEU A 182 8.20 -4.42 -7.01
C LEU A 182 6.71 -4.39 -6.62
N SER A 183 6.19 -3.22 -6.24
CA SER A 183 4.76 -3.06 -5.91
C SER A 183 3.84 -3.31 -7.11
N LEU A 184 4.29 -2.99 -8.33
CA LEU A 184 3.56 -3.32 -9.56
C LEU A 184 3.50 -4.84 -9.78
N ILE A 185 4.60 -5.56 -9.54
CA ILE A 185 4.62 -7.03 -9.62
C ILE A 185 3.60 -7.62 -8.63
N VAL A 186 3.57 -7.12 -7.39
CA VAL A 186 2.58 -7.54 -6.37
C VAL A 186 1.15 -7.27 -6.85
N LEU A 187 0.88 -6.11 -7.42
CA LEU A 187 -0.44 -5.75 -7.97
C LEU A 187 -0.86 -6.71 -9.10
N ILE A 188 0.06 -7.03 -10.00
CA ILE A 188 -0.17 -7.98 -11.10
C ILE A 188 -0.46 -9.38 -10.53
N THR A 189 0.37 -9.87 -9.63
CA THR A 189 0.19 -11.18 -8.98
C THR A 189 -1.16 -11.26 -8.26
N PHE A 190 -1.51 -10.24 -7.48
CA PHE A 190 -2.82 -10.16 -6.82
C PHE A 190 -3.98 -10.20 -7.81
N THR A 191 -3.82 -9.56 -8.97
CA THR A 191 -4.85 -9.56 -10.02
C THR A 191 -5.10 -10.98 -10.54
N PHE A 192 -4.05 -11.75 -10.80
CA PHE A 192 -4.18 -13.11 -11.33
C PHE A 192 -4.59 -14.14 -10.27
N VAL A 193 -4.02 -14.05 -9.06
CA VAL A 193 -4.24 -15.04 -8.01
C VAL A 193 -5.55 -14.82 -7.25
N VAL A 194 -5.98 -13.56 -7.08
CA VAL A 194 -7.15 -13.25 -6.25
C VAL A 194 -8.31 -12.69 -7.07
N TYR A 195 -8.07 -11.64 -7.85
CA TYR A 195 -9.16 -10.92 -8.51
C TYR A 195 -9.88 -11.74 -9.58
N PHE A 196 -9.15 -12.40 -10.47
CA PHE A 196 -9.77 -13.20 -11.53
C PHE A 196 -10.54 -14.42 -11.00
N PRO A 197 -10.01 -15.24 -10.06
CA PRO A 197 -10.78 -16.34 -9.49
C PRO A 197 -12.05 -15.88 -8.78
N ILE A 198 -11.99 -14.83 -7.96
CA ILE A 198 -13.19 -14.26 -7.32
C ILE A 198 -14.23 -13.84 -8.36
N ARG A 199 -13.82 -13.23 -9.47
CA ARG A 199 -14.75 -12.87 -10.54
C ARG A 199 -15.44 -14.07 -11.19
N ARG A 200 -14.72 -15.19 -11.33
CA ARG A 200 -15.31 -16.44 -11.84
C ARG A 200 -16.37 -16.99 -10.88
N ILE A 201 -16.11 -16.92 -9.57
CA ILE A 201 -17.08 -17.32 -8.56
C ILE A 201 -18.33 -16.43 -8.60
N ILE A 202 -18.16 -15.12 -8.70
CA ILE A 202 -19.30 -14.19 -8.83
C ILE A 202 -20.12 -14.50 -10.09
N HIS A 203 -19.44 -14.78 -11.22
CA HIS A 203 -20.16 -15.17 -12.44
C HIS A 203 -20.93 -16.48 -12.26
N GLY A 204 -20.35 -17.48 -11.61
CA GLY A 204 -21.04 -18.72 -11.29
C GLY A 204 -22.25 -18.49 -10.36
N ALA A 205 -22.14 -17.62 -9.38
CA ALA A 205 -23.26 -17.22 -8.54
C ALA A 205 -24.38 -16.53 -9.33
N ASP A 206 -24.03 -15.66 -10.30
CA ASP A 206 -24.99 -15.02 -11.20
C ASP A 206 -25.72 -16.08 -12.07
N GLU A 207 -24.99 -17.10 -12.58
CA GLU A 207 -25.58 -18.23 -13.33
C GLU A 207 -26.55 -19.04 -12.46
N TYR A 208 -26.16 -19.36 -11.22
CA TYR A 208 -27.04 -20.09 -10.26
C TYR A 208 -28.30 -19.29 -9.94
N ALA A 209 -28.18 -17.98 -9.73
CA ALA A 209 -29.32 -17.09 -9.50
C ALA A 209 -30.26 -16.99 -10.72
N ALA A 210 -29.72 -17.15 -11.93
CA ALA A 210 -30.50 -17.22 -13.19
C ALA A 210 -31.17 -18.59 -13.39
N GLY A 211 -30.94 -19.56 -12.50
CA GLY A 211 -31.51 -20.92 -12.57
C GLY A 211 -30.63 -21.93 -13.33
N ASN A 212 -29.45 -21.52 -13.81
CA ASN A 212 -28.51 -22.44 -14.47
C ASN A 212 -27.65 -23.18 -13.43
N LEU A 213 -28.28 -24.10 -12.70
CA LEU A 213 -27.62 -24.87 -11.63
C LEU A 213 -26.63 -25.93 -12.17
N ASN A 214 -26.61 -26.17 -13.49
CA ASN A 214 -25.65 -27.08 -14.13
C ASN A 214 -24.32 -26.42 -14.47
N TYR A 215 -24.22 -25.10 -14.38
CA TYR A 215 -22.96 -24.40 -14.54
C TYR A 215 -21.93 -24.89 -13.51
N LYS A 216 -20.68 -25.06 -13.92
CA LYS A 216 -19.58 -25.46 -13.02
C LYS A 216 -18.57 -24.33 -12.91
N ILE A 217 -18.39 -23.80 -11.72
CA ILE A 217 -17.31 -22.85 -11.40
C ILE A 217 -15.99 -23.63 -11.49
N PRO A 218 -15.00 -23.19 -12.29
CA PRO A 218 -13.70 -23.85 -12.35
C PRO A 218 -12.98 -23.80 -10.98
N VAL A 219 -12.56 -24.94 -10.46
CA VAL A 219 -11.74 -25.05 -9.24
C VAL A 219 -10.29 -25.24 -9.69
N GLU A 220 -9.52 -24.15 -9.72
CA GLU A 220 -8.15 -24.14 -10.22
C GLU A 220 -7.09 -24.02 -9.12
N SER A 221 -7.49 -23.70 -7.89
CA SER A 221 -6.61 -23.57 -6.74
C SER A 221 -7.00 -24.50 -5.60
N ASN A 222 -6.02 -24.85 -4.76
CA ASN A 222 -6.21 -25.64 -3.55
C ASN A 222 -6.23 -24.77 -2.28
N ASP A 223 -6.55 -23.49 -2.41
CA ASP A 223 -6.66 -22.51 -1.35
C ASP A 223 -8.12 -22.25 -0.95
N GLU A 224 -8.37 -21.26 -0.11
CA GLU A 224 -9.69 -20.85 0.38
C GLU A 224 -10.62 -20.44 -0.77
N ILE A 225 -10.07 -19.91 -1.86
CA ILE A 225 -10.85 -19.51 -3.04
C ILE A 225 -11.31 -20.75 -3.81
N GLY A 226 -10.44 -21.74 -3.97
CA GLY A 226 -10.78 -23.02 -4.56
C GLY A 226 -11.83 -23.77 -3.72
N TYR A 227 -11.68 -23.77 -2.39
CA TYR A 227 -12.67 -24.34 -1.48
C TYR A 227 -14.03 -23.65 -1.59
N LEU A 228 -14.05 -22.32 -1.70
CA LEU A 228 -15.29 -21.57 -1.89
C LEU A 228 -15.98 -21.93 -3.22
N ALA A 229 -15.21 -22.06 -4.31
CA ALA A 229 -15.74 -22.47 -5.60
C ALA A 229 -16.34 -23.90 -5.55
N ALA A 230 -15.64 -24.84 -4.90
CA ALA A 230 -16.12 -26.20 -4.71
C ALA A 230 -17.41 -26.24 -3.87
N SER A 231 -17.47 -25.49 -2.78
CA SER A 231 -18.65 -25.40 -1.91
C SER A 231 -19.87 -24.84 -2.65
N MET A 232 -19.68 -23.83 -3.49
CA MET A 232 -20.75 -23.27 -4.33
C MET A 232 -21.23 -24.26 -5.39
N ASN A 233 -20.31 -24.99 -6.02
CA ASN A 233 -20.68 -26.07 -6.95
C ASN A 233 -21.49 -27.17 -6.26
N TYR A 234 -21.09 -27.53 -5.03
CA TYR A 234 -21.82 -28.51 -4.23
C TYR A 234 -23.26 -28.05 -3.90
N MET A 235 -23.40 -26.80 -3.41
CA MET A 235 -24.73 -26.23 -3.14
C MET A 235 -25.62 -26.19 -4.38
N ALA A 236 -25.08 -25.82 -5.54
CA ALA A 236 -25.81 -25.79 -6.80
C ALA A 236 -26.30 -27.22 -7.18
N GLY A 237 -25.44 -28.24 -6.97
CA GLY A 237 -25.80 -29.64 -7.18
C GLY A 237 -26.95 -30.08 -6.27
N GLU A 238 -26.90 -29.77 -4.99
CA GLU A 238 -27.96 -30.11 -4.04
C GLU A 238 -29.29 -29.40 -4.38
N LEU A 239 -29.24 -28.13 -4.78
CA LEU A 239 -30.42 -27.39 -5.23
C LEU A 239 -31.03 -28.00 -6.49
N ASN A 240 -30.20 -28.43 -7.45
CA ASN A 240 -30.67 -29.08 -8.68
C ASN A 240 -31.35 -30.44 -8.38
N ASN A 241 -30.69 -31.26 -7.56
CA ASN A 241 -31.20 -32.55 -7.14
C ASN A 241 -32.53 -32.41 -6.38
N SER A 242 -32.63 -31.42 -5.49
CA SER A 242 -33.87 -31.11 -4.76
C SER A 242 -35.00 -30.72 -5.71
N GLY A 243 -34.68 -29.84 -6.69
CA GLY A 243 -35.67 -29.44 -7.71
C GLY A 243 -36.15 -30.59 -8.61
N GLU A 244 -35.26 -31.49 -9.00
CA GLU A 244 -35.64 -32.69 -9.77
C GLU A 244 -36.49 -33.64 -8.94
N SER A 245 -36.14 -33.86 -7.67
CA SER A 245 -36.90 -34.69 -6.73
C SER A 245 -38.30 -34.14 -6.53
N GLN A 246 -38.45 -32.83 -6.35
CA GLN A 246 -39.72 -32.15 -6.23
C GLN A 246 -40.60 -32.31 -7.49
N ARG A 247 -40.00 -32.15 -8.69
CA ARG A 247 -40.73 -32.36 -9.96
C ARG A 247 -41.21 -33.80 -10.12
N LYS A 248 -40.35 -34.79 -9.81
CA LYS A 248 -40.74 -36.22 -9.82
C LYS A 248 -41.85 -36.50 -8.83
N PHE A 249 -41.75 -35.95 -7.64
CA PHE A 249 -42.78 -36.09 -6.59
C PHE A 249 -44.14 -35.54 -7.07
N ILE A 250 -44.18 -34.32 -7.61
CA ILE A 250 -45.41 -33.71 -8.15
C ILE A 250 -45.98 -34.54 -9.30
N SER A 251 -45.11 -35.03 -10.21
CA SER A 251 -45.52 -35.89 -11.32
C SER A 251 -46.17 -37.21 -10.84
N ASN A 252 -45.53 -37.87 -9.87
CA ASN A 252 -46.03 -39.12 -9.29
C ASN A 252 -47.37 -38.91 -8.61
N ILE A 253 -47.48 -37.87 -7.79
CA ILE A 253 -48.75 -37.51 -7.13
C ILE A 253 -49.84 -37.24 -8.17
N SER A 254 -49.56 -36.49 -9.21
CA SER A 254 -50.51 -36.17 -10.26
C SER A 254 -51.03 -37.44 -10.97
N HIS A 255 -50.14 -38.41 -11.17
CA HIS A 255 -50.51 -39.69 -11.74
C HIS A 255 -51.45 -40.51 -10.76
N ASP A 256 -51.07 -40.59 -9.48
CA ASP A 256 -51.78 -41.33 -8.45
C ASP A 256 -53.18 -40.77 -8.12
N PHE A 257 -53.38 -39.46 -8.35
CA PHE A 257 -54.69 -38.81 -8.28
C PHE A 257 -55.53 -39.01 -9.55
N ARG A 258 -54.90 -38.98 -10.75
CA ARG A 258 -55.62 -39.06 -12.01
C ARG A 258 -56.35 -40.39 -12.18
N SER A 259 -55.71 -41.50 -11.80
CA SER A 259 -56.29 -42.84 -11.95
C SER A 259 -57.61 -42.99 -11.22
N PRO A 260 -57.69 -42.79 -9.88
CA PRO A 260 -58.94 -42.93 -9.15
C PRO A 260 -60.02 -41.91 -9.57
N LEU A 261 -59.62 -40.69 -9.88
CA LEU A 261 -60.55 -39.66 -10.37
C LEU A 261 -61.19 -40.04 -11.72
N THR A 262 -60.39 -40.62 -12.63
CA THR A 262 -60.90 -41.11 -13.92
C THR A 262 -61.87 -42.25 -13.71
N SER A 263 -61.59 -43.21 -12.78
CA SER A 263 -62.53 -44.34 -12.44
C SER A 263 -63.82 -43.82 -11.83
N ILE A 264 -63.74 -42.91 -10.83
CA ILE A 264 -64.89 -42.27 -10.20
C ILE A 264 -65.77 -41.60 -11.28
N LYS A 265 -65.16 -40.76 -12.10
CA LYS A 265 -65.84 -40.01 -13.16
C LYS A 265 -66.52 -40.96 -14.15
N GLY A 266 -65.82 -42.00 -14.63
CA GLY A 266 -66.33 -42.93 -15.63
C GLY A 266 -67.55 -43.78 -15.05
N TYR A 267 -67.48 -44.24 -13.81
CA TYR A 267 -68.61 -44.99 -13.20
C TYR A 267 -69.80 -44.06 -12.92
N VAL A 268 -69.54 -42.80 -12.49
CA VAL A 268 -70.67 -41.87 -12.26
C VAL A 268 -71.34 -41.50 -13.59
N GLU A 269 -70.53 -41.22 -14.66
CA GLU A 269 -71.09 -40.95 -16.01
C GLU A 269 -71.90 -42.15 -16.55
N ALA A 270 -71.37 -43.36 -16.42
CA ALA A 270 -72.05 -44.57 -16.86
C ALA A 270 -73.34 -44.91 -16.07
N MET A 271 -73.46 -44.45 -14.81
CA MET A 271 -74.70 -44.50 -14.08
C MET A 271 -75.72 -43.45 -14.52
N LEU A 272 -75.23 -42.24 -14.85
CA LEU A 272 -76.11 -41.14 -15.27
C LEU A 272 -76.68 -41.34 -16.66
N ASP A 273 -75.95 -41.94 -17.59
CA ASP A 273 -76.37 -42.18 -18.95
C ASP A 273 -77.13 -43.49 -19.13
N GLY A 274 -77.34 -44.25 -18.05
CA GLY A 274 -78.10 -45.49 -18.01
C GLY A 274 -77.34 -46.71 -18.55
N THR A 275 -76.02 -46.58 -18.84
CA THR A 275 -75.16 -47.70 -19.29
C THR A 275 -75.11 -48.82 -18.19
N ILE A 276 -75.11 -48.37 -16.92
CA ILE A 276 -75.14 -49.27 -15.74
C ILE A 276 -76.58 -49.41 -15.29
N PRO A 277 -77.14 -50.62 -15.40
CA PRO A 277 -78.52 -50.91 -14.96
C PRO A 277 -78.70 -50.65 -13.43
N PRO A 278 -79.94 -50.27 -13.00
CA PRO A 278 -80.20 -49.96 -11.60
C PRO A 278 -79.82 -51.08 -10.60
N GLU A 279 -79.96 -52.37 -11.02
CA GLU A 279 -79.59 -53.54 -10.19
C GLU A 279 -78.09 -53.66 -9.93
N MET A 280 -77.28 -53.03 -10.71
CA MET A 280 -75.79 -53.02 -10.60
C MET A 280 -75.20 -51.74 -9.97
N GLN A 281 -76.00 -50.70 -9.81
CA GLN A 281 -75.53 -49.37 -9.33
C GLN A 281 -74.87 -49.46 -7.95
N GLU A 282 -75.45 -50.26 -7.00
CA GLU A 282 -74.89 -50.45 -5.66
C GLU A 282 -73.42 -50.94 -5.72
N ARG A 283 -73.13 -51.89 -6.58
CA ARG A 283 -71.76 -52.41 -6.79
C ARG A 283 -70.79 -51.36 -7.24
N TYR A 284 -71.19 -50.57 -8.21
CA TYR A 284 -70.29 -49.48 -8.78
C TYR A 284 -70.18 -48.27 -7.85
N LEU A 285 -71.23 -47.95 -7.06
CA LEU A 285 -71.18 -46.98 -5.97
C LEU A 285 -70.19 -47.40 -4.88
N ASN A 286 -70.09 -48.66 -4.55
CA ASN A 286 -69.06 -49.17 -3.62
C ASN A 286 -67.66 -49.04 -4.20
N VAL A 287 -67.45 -49.17 -5.51
CA VAL A 287 -66.15 -48.88 -6.16
C VAL A 287 -65.84 -47.42 -6.07
N VAL A 288 -66.78 -46.51 -6.39
CA VAL A 288 -66.64 -45.06 -6.25
C VAL A 288 -66.26 -44.66 -4.82
N LEU A 289 -66.96 -45.25 -3.84
CA LEU A 289 -66.63 -44.99 -2.42
C LEU A 289 -65.25 -45.50 -2.02
N SER A 290 -64.82 -46.66 -2.53
CA SER A 290 -63.48 -47.20 -2.32
C SER A 290 -62.40 -46.29 -2.89
N GLU A 291 -62.58 -45.82 -4.11
CA GLU A 291 -61.58 -44.85 -4.75
C GLU A 291 -61.59 -43.50 -4.05
N THR A 292 -62.74 -43.00 -3.56
CA THR A 292 -62.79 -41.75 -2.76
C THR A 292 -62.07 -41.91 -1.42
N ASN A 293 -62.23 -43.06 -0.74
CA ASN A 293 -61.49 -43.37 0.48
C ASN A 293 -59.99 -43.49 0.24
N ARG A 294 -59.58 -44.04 -0.91
CA ARG A 294 -58.16 -44.07 -1.35
C ARG A 294 -57.60 -42.68 -1.54
N LEU A 295 -58.31 -41.76 -2.21
CA LEU A 295 -57.94 -40.37 -2.37
C LEU A 295 -57.80 -39.66 -1.01
N THR A 296 -58.72 -39.88 -0.10
CA THR A 296 -58.68 -39.34 1.27
C THR A 296 -57.43 -39.78 2.03
N LYS A 297 -57.02 -41.06 1.89
CA LYS A 297 -55.77 -41.55 2.48
C LYS A 297 -54.58 -40.95 1.87
N LEU A 298 -54.52 -40.75 0.53
CA LEU A 298 -53.43 -40.09 -0.17
C LEU A 298 -53.28 -38.63 0.27
N THR A 299 -54.37 -37.87 0.38
CA THR A 299 -54.32 -36.46 0.86
C THR A 299 -53.86 -36.38 2.30
N LYS A 300 -54.29 -37.27 3.22
CA LYS A 300 -53.80 -37.31 4.60
C LYS A 300 -52.32 -37.64 4.65
N GLY A 301 -51.81 -38.56 3.84
CA GLY A 301 -50.38 -38.89 3.75
C GLY A 301 -49.54 -37.70 3.29
N LEU A 302 -50.01 -36.95 2.27
CA LEU A 302 -49.38 -35.76 1.79
C LEU A 302 -49.30 -34.63 2.85
N LEU A 303 -50.42 -34.40 3.58
CA LEU A 303 -50.43 -33.38 4.65
C LEU A 303 -49.49 -33.77 5.80
N THR A 304 -49.40 -35.08 6.11
CA THR A 304 -48.46 -35.57 7.12
C THR A 304 -47.02 -35.34 6.69
N LEU A 305 -46.65 -35.60 5.43
CA LEU A 305 -45.30 -35.32 4.88
C LEU A 305 -44.97 -33.85 4.93
N ASN A 306 -45.91 -32.97 4.54
CA ASN A 306 -45.67 -31.50 4.58
C ASN A 306 -45.47 -30.99 6.01
N ASN A 307 -46.16 -31.53 6.99
CA ASN A 307 -45.99 -31.16 8.41
C ASN A 307 -44.66 -31.67 9.03
N PHE A 308 -44.04 -32.69 8.44
CA PHE A 308 -42.71 -33.19 8.85
C PHE A 308 -41.61 -32.29 8.34
N ASP A 309 -41.72 -31.69 7.15
CA ASP A 309 -40.74 -30.76 6.59
C ASP A 309 -40.65 -29.43 7.40
N ASP A 310 -41.80 -28.93 7.88
CA ASP A 310 -41.86 -27.69 8.69
C ASP A 310 -41.28 -27.86 10.11
N LYS A 311 -41.12 -29.06 10.61
CA LYS A 311 -40.64 -29.33 11.98
C LYS A 311 -39.19 -29.79 12.07
N GLY A 312 -38.35 -29.57 11.06
CA GLY A 312 -36.92 -29.89 11.10
C GLY A 312 -36.65 -31.13 11.98
N CYS A 313 -37.07 -32.33 11.53
CA CYS A 313 -36.85 -33.54 12.30
C CYS A 313 -35.36 -33.82 12.39
N LEU A 314 -34.74 -33.38 13.47
CA LEU A 314 -33.43 -33.84 13.91
C LEU A 314 -33.57 -35.35 14.16
N LEU A 315 -33.28 -36.18 13.17
CA LEU A 315 -32.97 -37.59 13.38
C LEU A 315 -31.74 -37.63 14.28
N TYR A 316 -31.97 -37.73 15.57
CA TYR A 316 -30.99 -38.19 16.53
C TYR A 316 -30.61 -39.61 16.13
N THR A 317 -29.57 -39.79 15.35
CA THR A 317 -28.91 -41.07 15.25
C THR A 317 -28.33 -41.36 16.62
N SER A 318 -28.98 -42.27 17.37
CA SER A 318 -28.39 -42.75 18.59
C SER A 318 -27.00 -43.33 18.28
N PRO A 319 -25.97 -42.99 19.06
CA PRO A 319 -24.65 -43.59 18.88
C PRO A 319 -24.78 -45.09 19.03
N SER A 320 -24.31 -45.83 18.02
CA SER A 320 -24.21 -47.27 18.08
C SER A 320 -23.37 -47.68 19.30
N PRO A 321 -23.82 -48.56 20.16
CA PRO A 321 -23.01 -49.04 21.27
C PRO A 321 -22.04 -50.13 20.75
N ARG A 322 -21.01 -49.70 20.01
CA ARG A 322 -19.84 -50.48 19.65
C ARG A 322 -18.75 -49.48 19.26
N ASP A 323 -18.00 -49.10 20.28
CA ASP A 323 -16.52 -49.13 20.38
C ASP A 323 -16.14 -48.75 21.80
#